data_cad3961fb404303f5cb65fa0546807f1
#
_entry.id   cad3961fb404303f5cb65fa0546807f1
#
_cell.length_a   1.000
_cell.length_b   1.000
_cell.length_c   1.000
_cell.angle_alpha   90.00
_cell.angle_beta   90.00
_cell.angle_gamma   90.00
#
_symmetry.space_group_name_H-M   'P 1'
#
loop_
_entity.id
_entity.type
_entity.pdbx_description
1 polymer ?
#
loop_
_entity_poly.entity_id
_entity_poly.type
_entity_poly.pdbx_seq_one_letter_code
_entity_poly.pdbx_strand_id
1 'polypeptide(L)'
;MPISDDTRTLLAQPIFASLATIGPDGHPQVTVVWVDVEGDAVVFNTAEGRKKHRNIEADPRVTIMAIDPENGYRYVELRGRARMTTAGGDEGIDALSQKYLGKPYPFRRDGEVRVQIEMDVDSEHWMG
;
A
#
# COMPACT_ATOMS: atom_id res chain seq x y z
N MET A 1 -4.99 14.06 -5.40
CA MET A 1 -5.73 14.98 -4.49
C MET A 1 -5.18 14.88 -3.08
N PRO A 2 -5.31 15.93 -2.28
CA PRO A 2 -4.94 15.82 -0.86
C PRO A 2 -5.81 14.76 -0.16
N ILE A 3 -5.17 13.97 0.70
CA ILE A 3 -5.90 13.05 1.57
C ILE A 3 -6.27 13.78 2.87
N SER A 4 -7.37 13.35 3.50
CA SER A 4 -7.87 13.99 4.71
C SER A 4 -6.97 13.72 5.91
N ASP A 5 -7.11 14.55 6.95
CA ASP A 5 -6.40 14.34 8.22
C ASP A 5 -6.80 13.02 8.87
N ASP A 6 -8.07 12.62 8.76
CA ASP A 6 -8.54 11.34 9.27
C ASP A 6 -7.83 10.17 8.59
N THR A 7 -7.65 10.23 7.27
CA THR A 7 -6.91 9.20 6.53
C THR A 7 -5.44 9.18 6.96
N ARG A 8 -4.80 10.34 7.10
CA ARG A 8 -3.41 10.42 7.58
C ARG A 8 -3.26 9.79 8.95
N THR A 9 -4.17 10.12 9.86
CA THR A 9 -4.14 9.60 11.24
C THR A 9 -4.31 8.08 11.25
N LEU A 10 -5.23 7.56 10.46
CA LEU A 10 -5.45 6.12 10.41
C LEU A 10 -4.24 5.38 9.81
N LEU A 11 -3.73 5.85 8.68
CA LEU A 11 -2.63 5.19 7.98
C LEU A 11 -1.27 5.40 8.67
N ALA A 12 -1.15 6.35 9.58
CA ALA A 12 0.05 6.50 10.40
C ALA A 12 0.19 5.40 11.46
N GLN A 13 -0.89 4.70 11.77
CA GLN A 13 -0.89 3.58 12.71
C GLN A 13 -0.40 2.31 12.01
N PRO A 14 0.19 1.34 12.75
CA PRO A 14 0.63 0.07 12.18
C PRO A 14 -0.56 -0.88 11.94
N ILE A 15 -1.49 -0.45 11.13
CA ILE A 15 -2.69 -1.20 10.76
C ILE A 15 -2.46 -2.00 9.48
N PHE A 16 -3.20 -3.09 9.30
CA PHE A 16 -3.18 -3.84 8.06
C PHE A 16 -4.21 -3.25 7.10
N ALA A 17 -3.78 -2.99 5.87
CA ALA A 17 -4.64 -2.48 4.82
C ALA A 17 -4.86 -3.55 3.75
N SER A 18 -6.00 -3.50 3.09
CA SER A 18 -6.31 -4.37 1.96
C SER A 18 -6.01 -3.63 0.66
N LEU A 19 -5.22 -4.26 -0.20
CA LEU A 19 -4.86 -3.72 -1.52
C LEU A 19 -5.52 -4.55 -2.60
N ALA A 20 -6.29 -3.91 -3.48
CA ALA A 20 -6.84 -4.52 -4.68
C ALA A 20 -6.06 -4.07 -5.90
N THR A 21 -5.63 -5.02 -6.72
CA THR A 21 -5.03 -4.81 -8.03
C THR A 21 -5.82 -5.58 -9.08
N ILE A 22 -5.64 -5.23 -10.35
CA ILE A 22 -6.40 -5.83 -11.45
C ILE A 22 -5.51 -6.86 -12.16
N GLY A 23 -5.96 -8.12 -12.18
CA GLY A 23 -5.27 -9.19 -12.87
C GLY A 23 -5.45 -9.15 -14.39
N PRO A 24 -4.70 -9.97 -15.14
CA PRO A 24 -4.70 -9.93 -16.61
C PRO A 24 -6.05 -10.32 -17.25
N ASP A 25 -6.89 -11.04 -16.52
CA ASP A 25 -8.25 -11.40 -16.94
C ASP A 25 -9.30 -10.41 -16.44
N GLY A 26 -8.90 -9.30 -15.83
CA GLY A 26 -9.80 -8.34 -15.21
C GLY A 26 -10.26 -8.74 -13.82
N HIS A 27 -9.85 -9.90 -13.32
CA HIS A 27 -10.25 -10.36 -11.99
C HIS A 27 -9.42 -9.66 -10.92
N PRO A 28 -10.04 -8.98 -9.94
CA PRO A 28 -9.28 -8.30 -8.89
C PRO A 28 -8.56 -9.29 -7.97
N GLN A 29 -7.33 -8.93 -7.60
CA GLN A 29 -6.56 -9.62 -6.57
C GLN A 29 -6.55 -8.74 -5.32
N VAL A 30 -6.84 -9.31 -4.15
CA VAL A 30 -6.82 -8.58 -2.89
C VAL A 30 -5.78 -9.23 -1.97
N THR A 31 -4.88 -8.40 -1.42
CA THR A 31 -3.87 -8.83 -0.45
C THR A 31 -3.78 -7.85 0.70
N VAL A 32 -3.27 -8.30 1.84
CA VAL A 32 -2.97 -7.44 2.98
C VAL A 32 -1.58 -6.84 2.79
N VAL A 33 -1.46 -5.55 3.05
CA VAL A 33 -0.19 -4.82 2.93
C VAL A 33 0.07 -3.93 4.14
N TRP A 34 1.35 -3.64 4.37
CA TRP A 34 1.78 -2.55 5.24
C TRP A 34 1.73 -1.26 4.44
N VAL A 35 1.28 -0.19 5.06
CA VAL A 35 1.16 1.11 4.41
C VAL A 35 1.71 2.23 5.28
N ASP A 36 2.06 3.32 4.64
CA ASP A 36 2.33 4.60 5.29
C ASP A 36 1.94 5.73 4.34
N VAL A 37 2.13 6.95 4.77
CA VAL A 37 1.80 8.15 3.99
C VAL A 37 3.06 8.98 3.81
N GLU A 38 3.32 9.40 2.57
CA GLU A 38 4.35 10.39 2.23
C GLU A 38 3.70 11.51 1.43
N GLY A 39 3.64 12.71 2.00
CA GLY A 39 2.90 13.81 1.37
C GLY A 39 1.42 13.45 1.24
N ASP A 40 0.91 13.46 0.02
CA ASP A 40 -0.46 13.05 -0.30
C ASP A 40 -0.52 11.66 -0.97
N ALA A 41 0.59 10.92 -0.95
CA ALA A 41 0.66 9.58 -1.50
C ALA A 41 0.61 8.52 -0.40
N VAL A 42 -0.02 7.40 -0.69
CA VAL A 42 0.04 6.21 0.14
C VAL A 42 1.17 5.33 -0.37
N VAL A 43 2.07 4.92 0.52
CA VAL A 43 3.22 4.12 0.15
C VAL A 43 3.09 2.70 0.68
N PHE A 44 3.51 1.75 -0.14
CA PHE A 44 3.63 0.34 0.22
C PHE A 44 4.76 -0.29 -0.59
N ASN A 45 4.98 -1.58 -0.46
CA ASN A 45 6.16 -2.21 -1.03
C ASN A 45 5.84 -3.64 -1.48
N THR A 46 6.60 -4.13 -2.45
CA THR A 46 6.52 -5.50 -2.91
C THR A 46 7.88 -5.94 -3.45
N ALA A 47 7.95 -7.10 -4.10
CA ALA A 47 9.14 -7.56 -4.78
C ALA A 47 8.82 -7.79 -6.26
N GLU A 48 9.82 -7.57 -7.13
CA GLU A 48 9.70 -7.87 -8.55
C GLU A 48 9.24 -9.30 -8.78
N GLY A 49 8.36 -9.48 -9.75
CA GLY A 49 7.84 -10.77 -10.15
C GLY A 49 6.66 -11.28 -9.34
N ARG A 50 6.33 -10.66 -8.20
CA ARG A 50 5.11 -11.01 -7.47
C ARG A 50 3.88 -10.62 -8.27
N LYS A 51 2.76 -11.27 -7.99
CA LYS A 51 1.53 -11.06 -8.76
C LYS A 51 1.06 -9.60 -8.73
N LYS A 52 1.08 -8.95 -7.56
CA LYS A 52 0.69 -7.53 -7.46
C LYS A 52 1.63 -6.61 -8.26
N HIS A 53 2.92 -6.91 -8.29
CA HIS A 53 3.89 -6.16 -9.09
C HIS A 53 3.53 -6.23 -10.58
N ARG A 54 3.30 -7.43 -11.10
CA ARG A 54 2.92 -7.64 -12.49
C ARG A 54 1.57 -7.00 -12.82
N ASN A 55 0.60 -7.11 -11.90
CA ASN A 55 -0.72 -6.51 -12.08
C ASN A 55 -0.62 -5.00 -12.22
N ILE A 56 0.16 -4.35 -11.35
CA ILE A 56 0.31 -2.89 -11.36
C ILE A 56 1.08 -2.43 -12.60
N GLU A 57 2.08 -3.19 -13.06
CA GLU A 57 2.78 -2.88 -14.31
C GLU A 57 1.82 -2.83 -15.49
N ALA A 58 0.89 -3.77 -15.56
CA ALA A 58 -0.07 -3.87 -16.65
C ALA A 58 -1.22 -2.87 -16.50
N ASP A 59 -1.65 -2.61 -15.28
CA ASP A 59 -2.76 -1.69 -14.98
C ASP A 59 -2.47 -0.97 -13.66
N PRO A 60 -2.20 0.34 -13.68
CA PRO A 60 -1.77 1.06 -12.49
C PRO A 60 -2.91 1.38 -11.51
N ARG A 61 -4.17 1.09 -11.86
CA ARG A 61 -5.30 1.35 -10.98
C ARG A 61 -5.26 0.43 -9.77
N VAL A 62 -5.36 1.02 -8.59
CA VAL A 62 -5.36 0.30 -7.31
C VAL A 62 -6.40 0.87 -6.38
N THR A 63 -6.85 0.05 -5.45
CA THR A 63 -7.75 0.47 -4.37
C THR A 63 -7.18 -0.05 -3.06
N ILE A 64 -7.17 0.82 -2.06
CA ILE A 64 -6.76 0.46 -0.70
C ILE A 64 -7.95 0.70 0.23
N MET A 65 -8.21 -0.26 1.11
CA MET A 65 -9.17 -0.11 2.19
C MET A 65 -8.46 -0.30 3.52
N ALA A 66 -8.71 0.62 4.45
CA ALA A 66 -8.19 0.54 5.81
C ALA A 66 -9.33 0.68 6.80
N ILE A 67 -9.33 -0.18 7.82
CA ILE A 67 -10.38 -0.24 8.84
C ILE A 67 -9.82 0.32 10.13
N ASP A 68 -10.61 1.18 10.81
CA ASP A 68 -10.27 1.65 12.15
C ASP A 68 -10.16 0.43 13.09
N PRO A 69 -9.01 0.21 13.73
CA PRO A 69 -8.82 -0.97 14.58
C PRO A 69 -9.72 -1.00 15.81
N GLU A 70 -10.29 0.15 16.20
CA GLU A 70 -11.19 0.26 17.35
C GLU A 70 -12.67 0.21 16.97
N ASN A 71 -12.98 0.34 15.66
CA ASN A 71 -14.37 0.34 15.19
C ASN A 71 -14.45 -0.21 13.77
N GLY A 72 -14.83 -1.46 13.62
CA GLY A 72 -14.90 -2.13 12.31
C GLY A 72 -15.94 -1.55 11.35
N TYR A 73 -16.83 -0.69 11.83
CA TYR A 73 -17.80 0.01 10.98
C TYR A 73 -17.25 1.33 10.43
N ARG A 74 -16.07 1.73 10.87
CA ARG A 74 -15.41 2.95 10.40
C ARG A 74 -14.22 2.56 9.54
N TYR A 75 -14.28 2.85 8.23
CA TYR A 75 -13.22 2.52 7.30
C TYR A 75 -13.14 3.54 6.17
N VAL A 76 -12.01 3.55 5.48
CA VAL A 76 -11.79 4.39 4.31
C VAL A 76 -11.45 3.52 3.10
N GLU A 77 -12.04 3.87 1.95
CA GLU A 77 -11.65 3.33 0.65
C GLU A 77 -10.94 4.43 -0.13
N LEU A 78 -9.74 4.14 -0.59
CA LEU A 78 -8.92 5.03 -1.41
C LEU A 78 -8.75 4.41 -2.79
N ARG A 79 -9.15 5.13 -3.83
CA ARG A 79 -8.92 4.72 -5.22
C ARG A 79 -7.88 5.63 -5.85
N GLY A 80 -7.02 5.06 -6.67
CA GLY A 80 -5.98 5.85 -7.32
C GLY A 80 -5.14 5.04 -8.27
N ARG A 81 -3.94 5.55 -8.53
CA ARG A 81 -2.99 4.96 -9.46
C ARG A 81 -1.63 4.82 -8.80
N ALA A 82 -1.00 3.69 -9.02
CA ALA A 82 0.28 3.37 -8.42
C ALA A 82 1.43 3.71 -9.38
N ARG A 83 2.50 4.25 -8.80
CA ARG A 83 3.80 4.44 -9.45
C ARG A 83 4.80 3.55 -8.75
N MET A 84 5.66 2.87 -9.49
CA MET A 84 6.62 1.92 -8.94
C MET A 84 8.04 2.32 -9.30
N THR A 85 8.96 2.10 -8.35
CA THR A 85 10.39 2.27 -8.58
C THR A 85 11.18 1.25 -7.77
N THR A 86 12.28 0.75 -8.34
CA THR A 86 13.24 -0.08 -7.60
C THR A 86 14.19 0.79 -6.78
N ALA A 87 14.40 2.04 -7.20
CA ALA A 87 15.17 2.99 -6.39
C ALA A 87 14.41 3.26 -5.09
N GLY A 88 15.08 3.05 -3.96
CA GLY A 88 14.46 3.20 -2.65
C GLY A 88 13.60 2.02 -2.21
N GLY A 89 13.59 0.91 -2.96
CA GLY A 89 12.80 -0.27 -2.61
C GLY A 89 13.22 -0.90 -1.29
N ASP A 90 14.52 -1.05 -1.07
CA ASP A 90 15.05 -1.61 0.18
C ASP A 90 14.83 -0.67 1.37
N GLU A 91 15.09 0.61 1.19
CA GLU A 91 14.84 1.61 2.23
C GLU A 91 13.36 1.69 2.58
N GLY A 92 12.49 1.58 1.59
CA GLY A 92 11.04 1.61 1.77
C GLY A 92 10.52 0.44 2.59
N ILE A 93 10.96 -0.78 2.27
CA ILE A 93 10.52 -1.94 3.05
C ILE A 93 11.08 -1.91 4.47
N ASP A 94 12.31 -1.41 4.66
CA ASP A 94 12.88 -1.25 6.00
C ASP A 94 12.11 -0.20 6.82
N ALA A 95 11.71 0.91 6.20
CA ALA A 95 10.92 1.94 6.87
C ALA A 95 9.55 1.39 7.32
N LEU A 96 8.89 0.63 6.46
CA LEU A 96 7.62 -0.03 6.81
C LEU A 96 7.83 -1.06 7.93
N SER A 97 8.91 -1.83 7.87
CA SER A 97 9.24 -2.80 8.91
C SER A 97 9.50 -2.15 10.26
N GLN A 98 10.19 -1.01 10.29
CA GLN A 98 10.39 -0.26 11.53
C GLN A 98 9.05 0.16 12.15
N LYS A 99 8.10 0.62 11.33
CA LYS A 99 6.78 1.00 11.78
C LYS A 99 5.99 -0.19 12.34
N TYR A 100 5.98 -1.32 11.62
CA TYR A 100 5.12 -2.48 11.94
C TYR A 100 5.77 -3.47 12.89
N LEU A 101 7.09 -3.65 12.82
CA LEU A 101 7.83 -4.66 13.60
C LEU A 101 8.86 -4.08 14.56
N GLY A 102 9.23 -2.81 14.39
CA GLY A 102 10.25 -2.15 15.21
C GLY A 102 11.68 -2.57 14.89
N LYS A 103 11.93 -3.10 13.70
CA LYS A 103 13.25 -3.59 13.27
C LYS A 103 13.36 -3.57 11.74
N PRO A 104 14.60 -3.69 11.18
CA PRO A 104 14.78 -3.86 9.74
C PRO A 104 14.02 -5.09 9.23
N TYR A 105 13.65 -5.07 7.95
CA TYR A 105 12.85 -6.14 7.34
C TYR A 105 13.58 -7.49 7.44
N PRO A 106 13.04 -8.47 8.18
CA PRO A 106 13.72 -9.74 8.45
C PRO A 106 13.43 -10.84 7.42
N PHE A 107 12.52 -10.60 6.46
CA PHE A 107 12.02 -11.63 5.55
C PHE A 107 12.59 -11.53 4.14
N ARG A 108 13.72 -10.85 3.96
CA ARG A 108 14.38 -10.74 2.65
C ARG A 108 14.81 -12.12 2.15
N ARG A 109 14.66 -12.33 0.84
CA ARG A 109 15.14 -13.53 0.15
C ARG A 109 16.30 -13.16 -0.76
N ASP A 110 17.21 -14.13 -0.97
CA ASP A 110 18.33 -13.95 -1.87
C ASP A 110 17.84 -13.64 -3.29
N GLY A 111 18.44 -12.63 -3.91
CA GLY A 111 18.06 -12.20 -5.27
C GLY A 111 16.77 -11.40 -5.36
N GLU A 112 16.12 -11.13 -4.24
CA GLU A 112 14.89 -10.35 -4.21
C GLU A 112 15.17 -8.89 -4.53
N VAL A 113 14.44 -8.33 -5.48
CA VAL A 113 14.49 -6.90 -5.81
C VAL A 113 13.23 -6.26 -5.25
N ARG A 114 13.39 -5.41 -4.24
CA ARG A 114 12.26 -4.69 -3.63
C ARG A 114 11.83 -3.53 -4.50
N VAL A 115 10.52 -3.29 -4.50
CA VAL A 115 9.88 -2.24 -5.28
C VAL A 115 9.09 -1.34 -4.35
N GLN A 116 9.41 -0.06 -4.34
CA GLN A 116 8.63 0.93 -3.61
C GLN A 116 7.47 1.38 -4.49
N ILE A 117 6.28 1.42 -3.92
CA ILE A 117 5.07 1.79 -4.63
C ILE A 117 4.48 3.02 -3.96
N GLU A 118 4.18 4.03 -4.77
CA GLU A 118 3.50 5.24 -4.33
C GLU A 118 2.16 5.33 -5.05
N MET A 119 1.09 5.42 -4.29
CA MET A 119 -0.26 5.56 -4.81
C MET A 119 -0.71 7.00 -4.74
N ASP A 120 -1.00 7.58 -5.89
CA ASP A 120 -1.68 8.87 -5.99
C ASP A 120 -3.17 8.63 -5.83
N VAL A 121 -3.80 9.31 -4.87
CA VAL A 121 -5.20 9.11 -4.54
C VAL A 121 -6.09 9.99 -5.40
N ASP A 122 -7.04 9.37 -6.10
CA ASP A 122 -8.03 10.07 -6.95
C ASP A 122 -9.37 10.27 -6.24
N SER A 123 -9.72 9.38 -5.32
CA SER A 123 -10.94 9.51 -4.52
C SER A 123 -10.78 8.90 -3.14
N GLU A 124 -11.46 9.48 -2.17
CA GLU A 124 -11.43 9.08 -0.77
C GLU A 124 -12.87 8.97 -0.27
N HIS A 125 -13.21 7.81 0.29
CA HIS A 125 -14.56 7.51 0.74
C HIS A 125 -14.55 6.92 2.13
N TRP A 126 -15.13 7.64 3.09
CA TRP A 126 -15.25 7.19 4.46
C TRP A 126 -16.64 6.63 4.76
N MET A 127 -16.70 5.53 5.51
CA MET A 127 -17.89 5.00 6.14
C MET A 127 -17.74 5.14 7.66
N GLY A 128 -18.74 5.68 8.29
CA GLY A 128 -18.71 5.94 9.74
C GLY A 128 -18.01 7.26 10.06
#